data_8af04266a7cd1761d60e8c715e638b89
#
_entry.id   8af04266a7cd1761d60e8c715e638b89
#
_cell.length_a   1.000
_cell.length_b   1.000
_cell.length_c   1.000
_cell.angle_alpha   90.00
_cell.angle_beta   90.00
_cell.angle_gamma   90.00
#
_symmetry.space_group_name_H-M   'P 1'
#
loop_
_entity.id
_entity.type
_entity.pdbx_description
1 polymer ?
#
loop_
_entity_poly.entity_id
_entity_poly.type
_entity_poly.pdbx_seq_one_letter_code
_entity_poly.pdbx_strand_id
1 'polypeptide(L)'
;MYKIENAGKGDAIKSTDTVKVHYTGKLPNGKVFDSSVERGQPVEFQLNQVIKGWTEGLQLVKKGGKIQLVIAPELGYGEQGAGASIPPNSTLIFDVEVLDVNPKAAK
;
A
#
# COMPACT_ATOMS: atom_id res chain seq x y z
N MET A 1 3.24 -6.70 10.27
CA MET A 1 4.27 -7.56 9.64
C MET A 1 4.51 -7.16 8.21
N TYR A 2 5.73 -7.24 7.76
CA TYR A 2 6.05 -6.87 6.37
C TYR A 2 7.18 -7.74 5.85
N LYS A 3 7.31 -7.77 4.52
CA LYS A 3 8.42 -8.43 3.85
C LYS A 3 8.88 -7.52 2.71
N ILE A 4 10.11 -7.03 2.79
CA ILE A 4 10.68 -6.18 1.75
C ILE A 4 11.28 -7.07 0.68
N GLU A 5 10.72 -7.02 -0.53
CA GLU A 5 11.22 -7.80 -1.67
C GLU A 5 12.29 -7.03 -2.44
N ASN A 6 12.17 -5.70 -2.43
CA ASN A 6 13.16 -4.80 -3.03
C ASN A 6 13.10 -3.49 -2.27
N ALA A 7 14.20 -3.08 -1.69
CA ALA A 7 14.22 -1.85 -0.89
C ALA A 7 14.13 -0.58 -1.74
N GLY A 8 14.37 -0.67 -3.02
CA GLY A 8 14.37 0.51 -3.90
C GLY A 8 15.63 1.33 -3.76
N LYS A 9 15.63 2.50 -4.37
CA LYS A 9 16.76 3.44 -4.36
C LYS A 9 16.25 4.86 -4.27
N GLY A 10 17.07 5.74 -3.72
CA GLY A 10 16.77 7.15 -3.64
C GLY A 10 16.48 7.57 -2.21
N ASP A 11 15.74 8.66 -2.08
CA ASP A 11 15.41 9.20 -0.76
C ASP A 11 14.34 8.35 -0.08
N ALA A 12 14.36 8.35 1.25
CA ALA A 12 13.34 7.70 2.03
C ALA A 12 11.98 8.34 1.78
N ILE A 13 10.95 7.52 1.79
CA ILE A 13 9.57 8.00 1.62
C ILE A 13 9.08 8.54 2.96
N LYS A 14 8.46 9.72 2.93
CA LYS A 14 7.92 10.37 4.12
C LYS A 14 6.40 10.31 4.10
N SER A 15 5.80 10.45 5.29
CA SER A 15 4.33 10.42 5.39
C SER A 15 3.66 11.55 4.63
N THR A 16 4.37 12.63 4.35
CA THR A 16 3.84 13.75 3.58
C THR A 16 4.01 13.60 2.07
N ASP A 17 4.73 12.56 1.64
CA ASP A 17 4.98 12.34 0.22
C ASP A 17 3.77 11.74 -0.49
N THR A 18 3.65 12.06 -1.77
CA THR A 18 2.70 11.38 -2.66
C THR A 18 3.46 10.25 -3.35
N VAL A 19 2.87 9.06 -3.35
CA VAL A 19 3.48 7.88 -3.98
C VAL A 19 2.62 7.41 -5.13
N LYS A 20 3.28 6.97 -6.19
CA LYS A 20 2.63 6.33 -7.33
C LYS A 20 2.96 4.85 -7.26
N VAL A 21 1.94 4.02 -7.12
CA VAL A 21 2.13 2.59 -6.81
C VAL A 21 1.25 1.71 -7.68
N HIS A 22 1.71 0.48 -7.88
CA HIS A 22 0.86 -0.63 -8.25
C HIS A 22 0.71 -1.51 -7.01
N TYR A 23 -0.50 -1.98 -6.77
CA TYR A 23 -0.76 -2.80 -5.60
C TYR A 23 -1.82 -3.85 -5.86
N THR A 24 -1.78 -4.93 -5.09
CA THR A 24 -2.82 -5.93 -5.04
C THR A 24 -3.14 -6.20 -3.57
N GLY A 25 -4.39 -6.01 -3.20
CA GLY A 25 -4.86 -6.27 -1.84
C GLY A 25 -5.67 -7.55 -1.78
N LYS A 26 -5.35 -8.40 -0.81
CA LYS A 26 -5.99 -9.70 -0.63
C LYS A 26 -6.41 -9.91 0.82
N LEU A 27 -7.40 -10.76 0.99
CA LEU A 27 -7.73 -11.30 2.31
C LEU A 27 -6.88 -12.54 2.57
N PRO A 28 -6.77 -12.99 3.83
CA PRO A 28 -5.94 -14.17 4.14
C PRO A 28 -6.36 -15.44 3.40
N ASN A 29 -7.61 -15.52 2.95
CA ASN A 29 -8.09 -16.66 2.16
C ASN A 29 -7.67 -16.58 0.69
N GLY A 30 -6.90 -15.55 0.31
CA GLY A 30 -6.43 -15.38 -1.06
C GLY A 30 -7.35 -14.57 -1.97
N LYS A 31 -8.51 -14.16 -1.47
CA LYS A 31 -9.45 -13.39 -2.28
C LYS A 31 -8.94 -11.96 -2.49
N VAL A 32 -8.76 -11.57 -3.74
CA VAL A 32 -8.36 -10.20 -4.09
C VAL A 32 -9.56 -9.28 -3.96
N PHE A 33 -9.42 -8.22 -3.15
CA PHE A 33 -10.51 -7.25 -3.00
C PHE A 33 -10.24 -5.97 -3.79
N ASP A 34 -9.00 -5.73 -4.18
CA ASP A 34 -8.65 -4.57 -5.01
C ASP A 34 -7.29 -4.79 -5.64
N SER A 35 -7.10 -4.29 -6.86
CA SER A 35 -5.83 -4.40 -7.56
C SER A 35 -5.71 -3.34 -8.65
N SER A 36 -4.70 -2.48 -8.53
CA SER A 36 -4.38 -1.53 -9.59
C SER A 36 -3.78 -2.25 -10.79
N VAL A 37 -3.10 -3.38 -10.55
CA VAL A 37 -2.51 -4.17 -11.62
C VAL A 37 -3.59 -4.73 -12.54
N GLU A 38 -4.68 -5.21 -11.96
CA GLU A 38 -5.79 -5.73 -12.75
C GLU A 38 -6.50 -4.64 -13.55
N ARG A 39 -6.53 -3.43 -13.01
CA ARG A 39 -7.10 -2.29 -13.74
C ARG A 39 -6.16 -1.74 -14.81
N GLY A 40 -4.88 -2.12 -14.76
CA GLY A 40 -3.90 -1.68 -15.74
C GLY A 40 -3.42 -0.24 -15.53
N GLN A 41 -3.67 0.36 -14.38
CA GLN A 41 -3.26 1.73 -14.10
C GLN A 41 -2.72 1.87 -12.69
N PRO A 42 -1.53 2.48 -12.52
CA PRO A 42 -1.05 2.79 -11.19
C PRO A 42 -1.90 3.88 -10.54
N VAL A 43 -1.82 3.97 -9.23
CA VAL A 43 -2.60 4.91 -8.44
C VAL A 43 -1.66 5.78 -7.64
N GLU A 44 -2.02 7.06 -7.48
CA GLU A 44 -1.27 8.01 -6.66
C GLU A 44 -2.00 8.25 -5.36
N PHE A 45 -1.27 8.19 -4.26
CA PHE A 45 -1.81 8.48 -2.93
C PHE A 45 -0.87 9.40 -2.18
N GLN A 46 -1.44 10.33 -1.41
CA GLN A 46 -0.67 11.02 -0.38
C GLN A 46 -0.60 10.08 0.81
N LEU A 47 0.60 9.78 1.29
CA LEU A 47 0.82 8.68 2.22
C LEU A 47 0.11 8.84 3.55
N ASN A 48 -0.12 10.06 3.99
CA ASN A 48 -0.82 10.32 5.24
C ASN A 48 -2.36 10.30 5.10
N GLN A 49 -2.87 9.99 3.92
CA GLN A 49 -4.32 9.91 3.67
C GLN A 49 -4.79 8.50 3.34
N VAL A 50 -3.94 7.52 3.57
CA VAL A 50 -4.28 6.11 3.38
C VAL A 50 -4.30 5.41 4.73
N ILE A 51 -4.67 4.13 4.75
CA ILE A 51 -4.72 3.38 6.01
C ILE A 51 -3.34 3.37 6.68
N LYS A 52 -3.33 3.30 7.99
CA LYS A 52 -2.10 3.43 8.78
C LYS A 52 -1.04 2.40 8.41
N GLY A 53 -1.47 1.18 8.07
CA GLY A 53 -0.51 0.15 7.66
C GLY A 53 0.30 0.55 6.45
N TRP A 54 -0.32 1.24 5.49
CA TRP A 54 0.38 1.76 4.33
C TRP A 54 1.28 2.93 4.70
N THR A 55 0.76 3.84 5.55
CA THR A 55 1.53 5.02 5.98
C THR A 55 2.84 4.59 6.62
N GLU A 56 2.78 3.58 7.49
CA GLU A 56 3.98 3.08 8.16
C GLU A 56 4.82 2.20 7.25
N GLY A 57 4.17 1.32 6.48
CA GLY A 57 4.88 0.31 5.70
C GLY A 57 5.65 0.88 4.52
N LEU A 58 5.07 1.82 3.80
CA LEU A 58 5.74 2.36 2.61
C LEU A 58 6.94 3.24 2.95
N GLN A 59 7.07 3.68 4.19
CA GLN A 59 8.27 4.40 4.63
C GLN A 59 9.47 3.48 4.82
N LEU A 60 9.26 2.16 4.72
CA LEU A 60 10.33 1.18 4.86
C LEU A 60 11.05 0.89 3.54
N VAL A 61 10.50 1.36 2.42
CA VAL A 61 11.11 1.19 1.10
C VAL A 61 11.28 2.55 0.44
N LYS A 62 11.96 2.55 -0.72
CA LYS A 62 12.24 3.75 -1.48
C LYS A 62 11.66 3.60 -2.88
N LYS A 63 11.81 4.63 -3.70
CA LYS A 63 11.36 4.61 -5.09
C LYS A 63 11.89 3.36 -5.79
N GLY A 64 11.01 2.67 -6.49
CA GLY A 64 11.34 1.40 -7.14
C GLY A 64 11.28 0.21 -6.22
N GLY A 65 10.94 0.43 -4.94
CA GLY A 65 10.85 -0.63 -3.96
C GLY A 65 9.60 -1.46 -4.11
N LYS A 66 9.66 -2.65 -3.53
CA LYS A 66 8.55 -3.59 -3.54
C LYS A 66 8.44 -4.22 -2.17
N ILE A 67 7.25 -4.20 -1.60
CA ILE A 67 7.03 -4.67 -0.24
C ILE A 67 5.69 -5.40 -0.15
N GLN A 68 5.68 -6.45 0.67
CA GLN A 68 4.44 -7.11 1.06
C GLN A 68 4.09 -6.70 2.47
N LEU A 69 2.88 -6.19 2.66
CA LEU A 69 2.40 -5.75 3.97
C LEU A 69 1.30 -6.67 4.45
N VAL A 70 1.42 -7.15 5.68
CA VAL A 70 0.35 -7.86 6.37
C VAL A 70 -0.15 -6.91 7.46
N ILE A 71 -1.35 -6.39 7.26
CA ILE A 71 -1.89 -5.29 8.04
C ILE A 71 -2.98 -5.79 8.97
N ALA A 72 -2.75 -5.61 10.28
CA ALA A 72 -3.76 -5.95 11.27
C ALA A 72 -4.99 -5.05 11.11
N PRO A 73 -6.17 -5.51 11.53
CA PRO A 73 -7.40 -4.71 11.37
C PRO A 73 -7.28 -3.29 11.93
N GLU A 74 -6.61 -3.11 13.05
CA GLU A 74 -6.46 -1.81 13.68
C GLU A 74 -5.72 -0.80 12.80
N LEU A 75 -4.84 -1.28 11.93
CA LEU A 75 -4.07 -0.44 11.01
C LEU A 75 -4.69 -0.38 9.62
N GLY A 76 -5.79 -1.07 9.44
CA GLY A 76 -6.55 -1.09 8.18
C GLY A 76 -7.95 -0.51 8.38
N TYR A 77 -8.94 -1.32 8.08
CA TYR A 77 -10.34 -0.88 8.11
C TYR A 77 -11.07 -1.19 9.42
N GLY A 78 -10.39 -1.85 10.36
CA GLY A 78 -10.90 -2.06 11.71
C GLY A 78 -12.19 -2.86 11.80
N GLU A 79 -13.00 -2.54 12.80
CA GLU A 79 -14.23 -3.25 13.07
C GLU A 79 -15.33 -2.94 12.03
N GLN A 80 -15.20 -1.86 11.30
CA GLN A 80 -16.21 -1.48 10.32
C GLN A 80 -16.02 -2.19 8.98
N GLY A 81 -14.80 -2.59 8.66
CA GLY A 81 -14.52 -3.14 7.35
C GLY A 81 -14.64 -2.10 6.24
N ALA A 82 -14.78 -2.54 5.01
CA ALA A 82 -14.93 -1.66 3.85
C ALA A 82 -15.87 -2.30 2.85
N GLY A 83 -17.15 -2.03 3.00
CA GLY A 83 -18.17 -2.56 2.11
C GLY A 83 -18.27 -4.07 2.16
N ALA A 84 -18.78 -4.66 1.08
CA ALA A 84 -18.95 -6.11 0.99
C ALA A 84 -17.64 -6.85 0.75
N SER A 85 -16.61 -6.14 0.28
CA SER A 85 -15.34 -6.77 -0.10
C SER A 85 -14.42 -7.01 1.09
N ILE A 86 -14.51 -6.19 2.13
CA ILE A 86 -13.66 -6.31 3.31
C ILE A 86 -14.52 -6.44 4.55
N PRO A 87 -14.68 -7.66 5.08
CA PRO A 87 -15.48 -7.87 6.30
C PRO A 87 -14.87 -7.15 7.50
N PRO A 88 -15.66 -6.93 8.56
CA PRO A 88 -15.13 -6.37 9.80
C PRO A 88 -13.99 -7.21 10.36
N ASN A 89 -13.04 -6.54 11.00
CA ASN A 89 -11.90 -7.18 11.68
C ASN A 89 -11.05 -8.02 10.73
N SER A 90 -10.86 -7.55 9.50
CA SER A 90 -10.07 -8.29 8.52
C SER A 90 -8.59 -7.92 8.57
N THR A 91 -7.74 -8.94 8.58
CA THR A 91 -6.33 -8.77 8.28
C THR A 91 -6.20 -8.59 6.77
N LEU A 92 -5.36 -7.68 6.34
CA LEU A 92 -5.19 -7.37 4.92
C LEU A 92 -3.77 -7.69 4.48
N ILE A 93 -3.65 -8.22 3.27
CA ILE A 93 -2.35 -8.53 2.67
C ILE A 93 -2.22 -7.70 1.41
N PHE A 94 -1.22 -6.82 1.37
CA PHE A 94 -0.97 -5.98 0.20
C PHE A 94 0.40 -6.28 -0.38
N ASP A 95 0.43 -6.47 -1.70
CA ASP A 95 1.68 -6.46 -2.46
C ASP A 95 1.75 -5.08 -3.12
N VAL A 96 2.75 -4.28 -2.78
CA VAL A 96 2.86 -2.90 -3.24
C VAL A 96 4.20 -2.69 -3.92
N GLU A 97 4.17 -2.10 -5.11
CA GLU A 97 5.37 -1.69 -5.81
C GLU A 97 5.34 -0.18 -5.98
N VAL A 98 6.35 0.50 -5.47
CA VAL A 98 6.45 1.96 -5.56
C VAL A 98 7.11 2.31 -6.90
N LEU A 99 6.32 2.90 -7.79
CA LEU A 99 6.81 3.26 -9.12
C LEU A 99 7.47 4.64 -9.12
N ASP A 100 6.95 5.57 -8.31
CA ASP A 100 7.48 6.92 -8.24
C ASP A 100 7.10 7.55 -6.92
N VAL A 101 7.85 8.58 -6.53
CA VAL A 101 7.61 9.36 -5.31
C VAL A 101 7.54 10.82 -5.73
N ASN A 102 6.47 11.49 -5.32
CA ASN A 102 6.20 12.89 -5.66
C ASN A 102 6.29 13.15 -7.17
N PRO A 103 5.54 12.38 -8.00
CA PRO A 103 5.70 12.49 -9.47
C PRO A 103 5.42 13.88 -10.01
N LYS A 104 4.60 14.68 -9.33
CA LYS A 104 4.29 16.04 -9.78
C LYS A 104 5.39 17.02 -9.45
N ALA A 105 6.28 16.68 -8.55
CA ALA A 105 7.39 17.57 -8.20
C ALA A 105 8.41 17.69 -9.33
N ALA A 106 8.33 16.79 -10.31
CA ALA A 106 9.24 16.80 -11.45
C ALA A 106 8.93 17.88 -12.47
N LYS A 107 7.88 18.62 -12.31
CA LYS A 107 7.53 19.69 -13.25
C LYS A 107 8.31 20.95 -13.01
#